data_b2a721b13320c38693db29dab645032c
#
_entry.id   b2a721b13320c38693db29dab645032c
#
_cell.length_a   1.000
_cell.length_b   1.000
_cell.length_c   1.000
_cell.angle_alpha   90.00
_cell.angle_beta   90.00
_cell.angle_gamma   90.00
#
_symmetry.space_group_name_H-M   'P 1'
#
loop_
_entity.id
_entity.type
_entity.pdbx_description
1 polymer ?
#
loop_
_entity_poly.entity_id
_entity_poly.type
_entity_poly.pdbx_seq_one_letter_code
_entity_poly.pdbx_strand_id
1 'polypeptide(L)'
;MVQKKNIENITIGVNILVINKIFKYNLPSFCTSNFDVISAILLYSKIFNLPVLLECTSNQVNQNKGYSGLKPKDFYKKVISLSKKIKLNKKKIIFGADHLGPLPWKNLDKKKAFKNAKNLLKSILNENFQKIHLDTTII
;
A
#
# COMPACT_ATOMS: atom_id res chain seq x y z
N MET A 1 2.75 8.77 23.82
CA MET A 1 2.60 7.31 24.06
C MET A 1 1.41 6.82 23.25
N VAL A 2 1.62 6.10 22.15
CA VAL A 2 0.53 5.63 21.29
C VAL A 2 0.02 4.31 21.84
N GLN A 3 -1.27 4.25 22.18
CA GLN A 3 -1.89 3.00 22.66
C GLN A 3 -1.89 1.96 21.52
N LYS A 4 -1.27 0.81 21.76
CA LYS A 4 -1.39 -0.36 20.91
C LYS A 4 -2.75 -1.01 21.15
N LYS A 5 -3.66 -0.95 20.18
CA LYS A 5 -4.88 -1.75 20.19
C LYS A 5 -4.63 -3.08 19.51
N ASN A 6 -4.75 -4.17 20.24
CA ASN A 6 -4.75 -5.51 19.65
C ASN A 6 -6.15 -5.85 19.14
N ILE A 7 -6.27 -6.06 17.86
CA ILE A 7 -7.48 -6.64 17.25
C ILE A 7 -7.06 -8.02 16.71
N GLU A 8 -7.46 -9.08 17.35
CA GLU A 8 -7.20 -10.47 16.96
C GLU A 8 -5.73 -10.75 16.56
N ASN A 9 -4.77 -10.44 17.43
CA ASN A 9 -3.33 -10.61 17.21
C ASN A 9 -2.71 -9.71 16.11
N ILE A 10 -3.39 -8.65 15.65
CA ILE A 10 -2.80 -7.63 14.79
C ILE A 10 -2.45 -6.41 15.65
N THR A 11 -1.17 -6.12 15.78
CA THR A 11 -0.72 -4.87 16.41
C THR A 11 -0.76 -3.75 15.36
N ILE A 12 -1.64 -2.77 15.52
CA ILE A 12 -1.68 -1.58 14.67
C ILE A 12 -0.78 -0.53 15.30
N GLY A 13 0.34 -0.26 14.66
CA GLY A 13 1.22 0.86 15.01
C GLY A 13 1.00 2.03 14.06
N VAL A 14 0.71 3.21 14.57
CA VAL A 14 0.65 4.43 13.77
C VAL A 14 2.05 5.05 13.73
N ASN A 15 2.65 5.17 12.54
CA ASN A 15 3.93 5.83 12.41
C ASN A 15 3.71 7.36 12.27
N ILE A 16 3.87 8.08 13.38
CA ILE A 16 3.68 9.52 13.47
C ILE A 16 4.56 10.29 12.46
N LEU A 17 5.77 9.79 12.16
CA LEU A 17 6.66 10.41 11.17
C LEU A 17 6.08 10.36 9.76
N VAL A 18 5.36 9.29 9.42
CA VAL A 18 4.69 9.16 8.11
C VAL A 18 3.50 10.13 8.03
N ILE A 19 2.69 10.20 9.07
CA ILE A 19 1.57 11.14 9.16
C ILE A 19 2.08 12.59 9.00
N ASN A 20 3.11 12.97 9.75
CA ASN A 20 3.68 14.30 9.66
C ASN A 20 4.21 14.64 8.26
N LYS A 21 4.81 13.66 7.54
CA LYS A 21 5.23 13.86 6.15
C LYS A 21 4.05 14.08 5.20
N ILE A 22 2.99 13.28 5.33
CA ILE A 22 1.80 13.41 4.50
C ILE A 22 1.17 14.79 4.68
N PHE A 23 0.94 15.21 5.92
CA PHE A 23 0.33 16.51 6.21
C PHE A 23 1.25 17.70 5.87
N LYS A 24 2.54 17.59 6.14
CA LYS A 24 3.49 18.68 5.88
C LYS A 24 3.60 19.03 4.39
N TYR A 25 3.47 18.06 3.49
CA TYR A 25 3.72 18.27 2.06
C TYR A 25 2.45 18.22 1.22
N ASN A 26 1.26 18.04 1.81
CA ASN A 26 0.01 17.82 1.06
C ASN A 26 0.21 16.83 -0.09
N LEU A 27 0.80 15.67 0.21
CA LEU A 27 1.22 14.71 -0.80
C LEU A 27 0.02 14.12 -1.53
N PRO A 28 -0.03 14.23 -2.86
CA PRO A 28 -1.02 13.49 -3.63
C PRO A 28 -0.75 11.99 -3.51
N SER A 29 -1.82 11.20 -3.43
CA SER A 29 -1.74 9.76 -3.49
C SER A 29 -1.78 9.30 -4.94
N PHE A 30 -0.79 8.51 -5.35
CA PHE A 30 -0.73 7.89 -6.66
C PHE A 30 -1.11 6.41 -6.56
N CYS A 31 -2.38 6.12 -6.82
CA CYS A 31 -2.89 4.75 -6.75
C CYS A 31 -2.74 4.06 -8.12
N THR A 32 -1.67 3.29 -8.30
CA THR A 32 -1.37 2.62 -9.57
C THR A 32 -0.51 1.38 -9.39
N SER A 33 -0.71 0.40 -10.27
CA SER A 33 0.18 -0.76 -10.43
C SER A 33 0.87 -0.81 -11.80
N ASN A 34 0.71 0.25 -12.61
CA ASN A 34 1.43 0.39 -13.89
C ASN A 34 2.86 0.89 -13.63
N PHE A 35 3.86 0.12 -14.06
CA PHE A 35 5.27 0.40 -13.75
C PHE A 35 5.88 1.54 -14.58
N ASP A 36 5.31 1.91 -15.70
CA ASP A 36 5.74 3.10 -16.46
C ASP A 36 5.30 4.36 -15.71
N VAL A 37 4.05 4.37 -15.22
CA VAL A 37 3.54 5.45 -14.36
C VAL A 37 4.33 5.53 -13.06
N ILE A 38 4.59 4.40 -12.40
CA ILE A 38 5.41 4.35 -11.17
C ILE A 38 6.80 4.91 -11.44
N SER A 39 7.42 4.57 -12.57
CA SER A 39 8.74 5.09 -12.94
C SER A 39 8.74 6.62 -13.08
N ALA A 40 7.72 7.19 -13.70
CA ALA A 40 7.55 8.64 -13.83
C ALA A 40 7.37 9.32 -12.45
N ILE A 41 6.56 8.73 -11.56
CA ILE A 41 6.35 9.21 -10.18
C ILE A 41 7.67 9.20 -9.39
N LEU A 42 8.44 8.12 -9.49
CA LEU A 42 9.73 8.01 -8.80
C LEU A 42 10.77 9.00 -9.36
N LEU A 43 10.78 9.22 -10.67
CA LEU A 43 11.64 10.25 -11.30
C LEU A 43 11.24 11.65 -10.83
N TYR A 44 9.96 11.98 -10.79
CA TYR A 44 9.47 13.23 -10.22
C TYR A 44 9.96 13.42 -8.77
N SER A 45 9.79 12.41 -7.92
CA SER A 45 10.29 12.41 -6.54
C SER A 45 11.80 12.71 -6.47
N LYS A 46 12.58 12.14 -7.39
CA LYS A 46 14.03 12.35 -7.47
C LYS A 46 14.37 13.78 -7.90
N ILE A 47 13.77 14.26 -8.99
CA ILE A 47 14.08 15.58 -9.58
C ILE A 47 13.73 16.70 -8.60
N PHE A 48 12.55 16.66 -8.01
CA PHE A 48 12.07 17.70 -7.10
C PHE A 48 12.45 17.46 -5.64
N ASN A 49 13.15 16.38 -5.36
CA ASN A 49 13.56 15.98 -4.01
C ASN A 49 12.39 15.87 -3.01
N LEU A 50 11.18 15.55 -3.48
CA LEU A 50 9.96 15.44 -2.68
C LEU A 50 9.63 13.98 -2.35
N PRO A 51 8.99 13.69 -1.20
CA PRO A 51 8.44 12.38 -0.94
C PRO A 51 7.22 12.13 -1.84
N VAL A 52 6.91 10.86 -2.09
CA VAL A 52 5.72 10.41 -2.83
C VAL A 52 4.97 9.35 -2.03
N LEU A 53 3.64 9.42 -2.07
CA LEU A 53 2.75 8.38 -1.57
C LEU A 53 2.31 7.52 -2.75
N LEU A 54 2.79 6.29 -2.80
CA LEU A 54 2.46 5.30 -3.83
C LEU A 54 1.58 4.21 -3.25
N GLU A 55 0.40 4.04 -3.83
CA GLU A 55 -0.62 3.13 -3.33
C GLU A 55 -1.02 2.08 -4.37
N CYS A 56 -1.58 0.99 -3.89
CA CYS A 56 -2.27 0.01 -4.71
C CYS A 56 -3.58 -0.43 -4.05
N THR A 57 -4.58 -0.77 -4.87
CA THR A 57 -5.86 -1.30 -4.38
C THR A 57 -5.83 -2.82 -4.22
N SER A 58 -6.81 -3.36 -3.49
CA SER A 58 -7.03 -4.80 -3.36
C SER A 58 -7.27 -5.52 -4.70
N ASN A 59 -7.83 -4.83 -5.70
CA ASN A 59 -8.01 -5.38 -7.05
C ASN A 59 -6.71 -5.41 -7.84
N GLN A 60 -5.84 -4.43 -7.63
CA GLN A 60 -4.53 -4.34 -8.32
C GLN A 60 -3.55 -5.38 -7.80
N VAL A 61 -3.39 -5.45 -6.47
CA VAL A 61 -2.35 -6.24 -5.80
C VAL A 61 -2.97 -6.96 -4.61
N ASN A 62 -2.93 -8.28 -4.62
CA ASN A 62 -3.43 -9.10 -3.51
C ASN A 62 -2.70 -10.46 -3.45
N GLN A 63 -3.01 -11.27 -2.45
CA GLN A 63 -2.39 -12.59 -2.28
C GLN A 63 -2.63 -13.55 -3.46
N ASN A 64 -3.66 -13.31 -4.26
CA ASN A 64 -3.99 -14.06 -5.48
C ASN A 64 -3.44 -13.38 -6.74
N LYS A 65 -2.53 -12.39 -6.58
CA LYS A 65 -1.84 -11.58 -7.58
C LYS A 65 -2.64 -10.40 -8.16
N GLY A 66 -3.96 -10.26 -7.91
CA GLY A 66 -4.79 -9.21 -8.49
C GLY A 66 -4.72 -9.16 -10.03
N TYR A 67 -5.20 -8.08 -10.64
CA TYR A 67 -5.08 -7.95 -12.10
C TYR A 67 -3.68 -7.52 -12.56
N SER A 68 -2.83 -7.01 -11.68
CA SER A 68 -1.45 -6.67 -12.01
C SER A 68 -0.51 -7.88 -12.10
N GLY A 69 -0.97 -9.06 -11.69
CA GLY A 69 -0.14 -10.26 -11.57
C GLY A 69 0.79 -10.27 -10.35
N LEU A 70 0.63 -9.33 -9.40
CA LEU A 70 1.56 -9.14 -8.28
C LEU A 70 0.92 -9.39 -6.92
N LYS A 71 1.69 -10.01 -6.04
CA LYS A 71 1.42 -10.03 -4.59
C LYS A 71 2.01 -8.77 -3.93
N PRO A 72 1.55 -8.38 -2.71
CA PRO A 72 2.10 -7.21 -2.00
C PRO A 72 3.63 -7.18 -1.93
N LYS A 73 4.24 -8.30 -1.60
CA LYS A 73 5.69 -8.46 -1.55
C LYS A 73 6.37 -8.21 -2.89
N ASP A 74 5.79 -8.69 -3.98
CA ASP A 74 6.35 -8.54 -5.32
C ASP A 74 6.24 -7.09 -5.79
N PHE A 75 5.10 -6.45 -5.55
CA PHE A 75 4.90 -5.03 -5.81
C PHE A 75 5.94 -4.18 -5.07
N TYR A 76 6.06 -4.35 -3.74
CA TYR A 76 7.06 -3.66 -2.92
C TYR A 76 8.48 -3.83 -3.46
N LYS A 77 8.92 -5.08 -3.68
CA LYS A 77 10.26 -5.39 -4.20
C LYS A 77 10.53 -4.73 -5.55
N LYS A 78 9.55 -4.76 -6.45
CA LYS A 78 9.69 -4.21 -7.80
C LYS A 78 9.83 -2.68 -7.77
N VAL A 79 9.05 -1.99 -6.95
CA VAL A 79 9.17 -0.53 -6.73
C VAL A 79 10.53 -0.18 -6.12
N ILE A 80 10.98 -0.91 -5.10
CA ILE A 80 12.31 -0.68 -4.50
C ILE A 80 13.43 -0.96 -5.50
N SER A 81 13.29 -1.96 -6.37
CA SER A 81 14.26 -2.21 -7.44
C SER A 81 14.35 -1.03 -8.41
N LEU A 82 13.21 -0.47 -8.84
CA LEU A 82 13.17 0.73 -9.68
C LEU A 82 13.82 1.94 -8.99
N SER A 83 13.49 2.18 -7.71
CA SER A 83 14.08 3.31 -6.97
C SER A 83 15.60 3.22 -6.89
N LYS A 84 16.15 2.01 -6.71
CA LYS A 84 17.60 1.77 -6.73
C LYS A 84 18.22 2.09 -8.10
N LYS A 85 17.58 1.64 -9.20
CA LYS A 85 18.07 1.90 -10.58
C LYS A 85 18.22 3.40 -10.85
N ILE A 86 17.27 4.21 -10.39
CA ILE A 86 17.31 5.67 -10.57
C ILE A 86 18.04 6.41 -9.43
N LYS A 87 18.64 5.69 -8.48
CA LYS A 87 19.32 6.25 -7.30
C LYS A 87 18.43 7.17 -6.46
N LEU A 88 17.14 6.83 -6.29
CA LEU A 88 16.23 7.50 -5.38
C LEU A 88 16.34 6.89 -3.98
N ASN A 89 16.44 7.76 -2.96
CA ASN A 89 16.42 7.30 -1.58
C ASN A 89 15.04 6.69 -1.24
N LYS A 90 15.02 5.40 -0.87
CA LYS A 90 13.80 4.66 -0.51
C LYS A 90 12.97 5.33 0.59
N LYS A 91 13.59 6.13 1.49
CA LYS A 91 12.90 6.88 2.55
C LYS A 91 11.94 7.95 2.01
N LYS A 92 12.04 8.27 0.71
CA LYS A 92 11.11 9.19 0.03
C LYS A 92 9.87 8.51 -0.51
N ILE A 93 9.82 7.18 -0.51
CA ILE A 93 8.67 6.41 -0.98
C ILE A 93 7.85 6.00 0.24
N ILE A 94 6.64 6.51 0.34
CA ILE A 94 5.63 6.07 1.30
C ILE A 94 4.74 5.08 0.57
N PHE A 95 4.69 3.84 1.06
CA PHE A 95 3.81 2.83 0.50
C PHE A 95 2.44 2.90 1.17
N GLY A 96 1.39 2.91 0.37
CA GLY A 96 0.02 2.86 0.81
C GLY A 96 -0.75 1.69 0.20
N ALA A 97 -1.78 1.29 0.89
CA ALA A 97 -2.79 0.38 0.39
C ALA A 97 -4.14 1.08 0.46
N ASP A 98 -4.78 1.20 -0.69
CA ASP A 98 -6.02 1.92 -0.86
C ASP A 98 -7.18 0.96 -1.12
N HIS A 99 -8.36 1.29 -0.61
CA HIS A 99 -9.57 0.47 -0.75
C HIS A 99 -9.34 -1.01 -0.43
N LEU A 100 -8.71 -1.30 0.73
CA LEU A 100 -8.58 -2.67 1.21
C LEU A 100 -9.92 -3.18 1.73
N GLY A 101 -10.53 -4.05 0.97
CA GLY A 101 -11.83 -4.62 1.29
C GLY A 101 -12.08 -5.95 0.59
N PRO A 102 -13.27 -6.52 0.76
CA PRO A 102 -13.63 -7.82 0.21
C PRO A 102 -14.00 -7.82 -1.27
N LEU A 103 -14.05 -6.65 -1.93
CA LEU A 103 -14.50 -6.46 -3.32
C LEU A 103 -13.88 -7.44 -4.33
N PRO A 104 -12.57 -7.78 -4.30
CA PRO A 104 -12.01 -8.75 -5.25
C PRO A 104 -12.64 -10.14 -5.16
N TRP A 105 -13.29 -10.43 -4.05
CA TRP A 105 -13.90 -11.74 -3.74
C TRP A 105 -15.42 -11.67 -3.59
N LYS A 106 -16.06 -10.64 -4.16
CA LYS A 106 -17.52 -10.42 -4.06
C LYS A 106 -18.39 -11.59 -4.53
N ASN A 107 -17.85 -12.45 -5.40
CA ASN A 107 -18.53 -13.64 -5.90
C ASN A 107 -18.44 -14.86 -4.97
N LEU A 108 -17.69 -14.76 -3.87
CA LEU A 108 -17.64 -15.78 -2.83
C LEU A 108 -18.71 -15.50 -1.76
N ASP A 109 -18.98 -16.50 -0.90
CA ASP A 109 -19.78 -16.23 0.28
C ASP A 109 -19.11 -15.16 1.18
N LYS A 110 -19.93 -14.43 1.92
CA LYS A 110 -19.50 -13.30 2.74
C LYS A 110 -18.35 -13.64 3.69
N LYS A 111 -18.42 -14.81 4.37
CA LYS A 111 -17.37 -15.23 5.32
C LYS A 111 -16.04 -15.46 4.61
N LYS A 112 -16.05 -16.09 3.43
CA LYS A 112 -14.84 -16.33 2.64
C LYS A 112 -14.27 -15.03 2.07
N ALA A 113 -15.11 -14.11 1.59
CA ALA A 113 -14.69 -12.80 1.10
C ALA A 113 -13.98 -12.01 2.20
N PHE A 114 -14.56 -11.92 3.40
CA PHE A 114 -13.92 -11.26 4.54
C PHE A 114 -12.64 -11.96 5.01
N LYS A 115 -12.59 -13.29 5.02
CA LYS A 115 -11.36 -14.04 5.32
C LYS A 115 -10.24 -13.67 4.37
N ASN A 116 -10.52 -13.56 3.07
CA ASN A 116 -9.55 -13.13 2.07
C ASN A 116 -9.10 -11.68 2.26
N ALA A 117 -10.01 -10.76 2.54
CA ALA A 117 -9.68 -9.37 2.86
C ALA A 117 -8.76 -9.27 4.09
N LYS A 118 -9.06 -10.02 5.16
CA LYS A 118 -8.20 -10.11 6.35
C LYS A 118 -6.81 -10.67 6.04
N ASN A 119 -6.71 -11.68 5.18
CA ASN A 119 -5.43 -12.24 4.75
C ASN A 119 -4.62 -11.23 3.92
N LEU A 120 -5.29 -10.46 3.06
CA LEU A 120 -4.63 -9.38 2.32
C LEU A 120 -4.08 -8.33 3.27
N LEU A 121 -4.87 -7.87 4.25
CA LEU A 121 -4.42 -6.90 5.24
C LEU A 121 -3.17 -7.39 5.99
N LYS A 122 -3.16 -8.66 6.42
CA LYS A 122 -1.97 -9.26 7.04
C LYS A 122 -0.76 -9.25 6.10
N SER A 123 -0.95 -9.58 4.82
CA SER A 123 0.11 -9.57 3.82
C SER A 123 0.68 -8.17 3.59
N ILE A 124 -0.17 -7.15 3.54
CA ILE A 124 0.22 -5.73 3.41
C ILE A 124 1.03 -5.26 4.63
N LEU A 125 0.54 -5.57 5.85
CA LEU A 125 1.21 -5.17 7.09
C LEU A 125 2.61 -5.76 7.25
N ASN A 126 2.86 -6.91 6.65
CA ASN A 126 4.17 -7.57 6.66
C ASN A 126 5.19 -6.96 5.69
N GLU A 127 4.80 -6.05 4.80
CA GLU A 127 5.64 -5.56 3.69
C GLU A 127 5.94 -4.05 3.75
N ASN A 128 6.05 -3.46 4.94
CA ASN A 128 6.39 -2.04 5.13
C ASN A 128 5.46 -1.03 4.42
N PHE A 129 4.18 -1.36 4.28
CA PHE A 129 3.18 -0.37 3.91
C PHE A 129 2.86 0.51 5.13
N GLN A 130 2.88 1.83 4.96
CA GLN A 130 2.75 2.80 6.05
C GLN A 130 1.36 3.44 6.12
N LYS A 131 0.63 3.50 5.00
CA LYS A 131 -0.76 4.01 4.94
C LYS A 131 -1.68 2.87 4.56
N ILE A 132 -2.79 2.74 5.26
CA ILE A 132 -3.84 1.74 4.97
C ILE A 132 -5.19 2.43 5.01
N HIS A 133 -5.94 2.30 3.92
CA HIS A 133 -7.32 2.70 3.80
C HIS A 133 -8.20 1.44 3.69
N LEU A 134 -9.09 1.24 4.66
CA LEU A 134 -10.03 0.13 4.66
C LEU A 134 -11.33 0.57 4.00
N ASP A 135 -11.77 -0.21 3.02
CA ASP A 135 -13.06 -0.07 2.40
C ASP A 135 -14.05 -1.08 2.96
N THR A 136 -15.07 -0.58 3.65
CA THR A 136 -16.11 -1.39 4.28
C THR A 136 -17.46 -1.28 3.56
N THR A 137 -17.49 -0.61 2.41
CA THR A 137 -18.75 -0.19 1.74
C THR A 137 -19.46 -1.29 0.99
N ILE A 138 -18.85 -2.45 0.78
CA ILE A 138 -19.45 -3.50 -0.03
C ILE A 138 -19.37 -4.86 0.66
N ILE A 139 -20.51 -5.32 1.06
CA ILE A 139 -21.07 -6.68 0.85
C ILE A 139 -22.55 -6.68 1.25
#